data_daa8ae93242e4450b566c8471b19e70c
#
_entry.id   daa8ae93242e4450b566c8471b19e70c
#
_cell.length_a   1.000
_cell.length_b   1.000
_cell.length_c   1.000
_cell.angle_alpha   90.00
_cell.angle_beta   90.00
_cell.angle_gamma   90.00
#
_symmetry.space_group_name_H-M   'P 1'
#
loop_
_entity.id
_entity.type
_entity.pdbx_description
1 polymer ?
#
loop_
_entity_poly.entity_id
_entity_poly.type
_entity_poly.pdbx_seq_one_letter_code
_entity_poly.pdbx_strand_id
1 'polypeptide(L)'
;MNKDSLKVSDIGEKALIERIIAKNSSCSTFNSINDYPTAIGDDSALTDVIIGENSYLVSSSDMLIQSTHFPEGMSYYQMGFKSVAVNISDLIAMGAEPIGFLLNIAVPNNMILDDFDELVCGVVGACDYYNMPLIGGDTNEGNEIIISGTAIGKVEKDKALMKHGFEVGDLVCVSGELGLAALGFELLSSKESYEIASKLNQSLTDLAVFKALKPSPDYENGRILADFKKDHNISATDITDGLASELYEILSADKKYNQFNNDDKYLKGIRIHEDKLPVEDEFKEISKALNLDYLDLFFHVGEDFELLFTIPKSLEDTLKEKMEFHAIGEIIEENTVEIVLSNGETKEISPKGYEHLS
;
A
#
# COMPACT_ATOMS: atom_id res chain seq x y z
N MET A 1 2.20 -43.87 7.93
CA MET A 1 1.59 -42.55 8.05
C MET A 1 2.33 -41.65 7.09
N ASN A 2 1.75 -41.40 5.91
CA ASN A 2 2.29 -40.41 4.98
C ASN A 2 2.19 -39.03 5.68
N LYS A 3 3.34 -38.42 5.94
CA LYS A 3 3.34 -36.99 6.20
C LYS A 3 2.98 -36.31 4.88
N ASP A 4 1.71 -35.93 4.73
CA ASP A 4 1.35 -34.97 3.69
C ASP A 4 2.25 -33.76 3.92
N SER A 5 3.12 -33.47 2.97
CA SER A 5 3.99 -32.30 3.02
C SER A 5 3.10 -31.08 2.92
N LEU A 6 3.16 -30.18 3.91
CA LEU A 6 2.49 -28.89 3.88
C LEU A 6 2.79 -28.19 2.55
N LYS A 7 1.73 -27.73 1.91
CA LYS A 7 1.80 -26.91 0.70
C LYS A 7 1.89 -25.43 1.09
N VAL A 8 2.32 -24.61 0.15
CA VAL A 8 2.36 -23.15 0.29
C VAL A 8 0.96 -22.60 0.60
N SER A 9 -0.06 -23.11 -0.08
CA SER A 9 -1.46 -22.78 0.17
C SER A 9 -2.00 -23.14 1.56
N ASP A 10 -1.28 -24.01 2.30
CA ASP A 10 -1.73 -24.44 3.64
C ASP A 10 -1.36 -23.42 4.73
N ILE A 11 -0.49 -22.45 4.45
CA ILE A 11 0.02 -21.48 5.43
C ILE A 11 -0.19 -20.02 5.04
N GLY A 12 -0.50 -19.74 3.77
CA GLY A 12 -0.73 -18.38 3.27
C GLY A 12 0.53 -17.51 3.14
N GLU A 13 0.39 -16.35 2.53
CA GLU A 13 1.48 -15.44 2.15
C GLU A 13 2.24 -14.87 3.35
N LYS A 14 1.53 -14.32 4.33
CA LYS A 14 2.18 -13.70 5.51
C LYS A 14 3.06 -14.69 6.29
N ALA A 15 2.62 -15.92 6.44
CA ALA A 15 3.42 -16.97 7.07
C ALA A 15 4.64 -17.37 6.23
N LEU A 16 4.55 -17.29 4.90
CA LEU A 16 5.71 -17.49 4.02
C LEU A 16 6.73 -16.36 4.18
N ILE A 17 6.31 -15.11 4.24
CA ILE A 17 7.16 -13.94 4.47
C ILE A 17 7.90 -14.09 5.81
N GLU A 18 7.19 -14.43 6.90
CA GLU A 18 7.82 -14.68 8.21
C GLU A 18 8.86 -15.83 8.17
N ARG A 19 8.63 -16.87 7.36
CA ARG A 19 9.60 -17.94 7.14
C ARG A 19 10.84 -17.48 6.39
N ILE A 20 10.69 -16.60 5.40
CA ILE A 20 11.80 -15.98 4.66
C ILE A 20 12.64 -15.14 5.62
N ILE A 21 12.00 -14.28 6.42
CA ILE A 21 12.65 -13.44 7.43
C ILE A 21 13.45 -14.32 8.41
N ALA A 22 12.82 -15.36 8.96
CA ALA A 22 13.47 -16.27 9.90
C ALA A 22 14.65 -17.02 9.27
N LYS A 23 14.54 -17.44 8.00
CA LYS A 23 15.61 -18.09 7.26
C LYS A 23 16.75 -17.13 6.96
N ASN A 24 16.45 -15.92 6.51
CA ASN A 24 17.45 -14.89 6.29
C ASN A 24 18.23 -14.59 7.56
N SER A 25 17.55 -14.38 8.69
CA SER A 25 18.18 -14.13 9.99
C SER A 25 19.06 -15.29 10.47
N SER A 26 18.73 -16.55 10.13
CA SER A 26 19.46 -17.73 10.59
C SER A 26 20.58 -18.20 9.65
N CYS A 27 20.53 -17.85 8.37
CA CYS A 27 21.42 -18.37 7.34
C CYS A 27 22.30 -17.31 6.67
N SER A 28 21.97 -16.02 6.85
CA SER A 28 22.73 -14.94 6.24
C SER A 28 24.05 -14.71 6.97
N THR A 29 25.13 -14.59 6.19
CA THR A 29 26.44 -14.12 6.69
C THR A 29 26.53 -12.60 6.72
N PHE A 30 25.57 -11.91 6.13
CA PHE A 30 25.42 -10.47 6.25
C PHE A 30 24.61 -10.19 7.52
N ASN A 31 25.30 -9.70 8.54
CA ASN A 31 24.62 -9.16 9.69
C ASN A 31 23.75 -8.01 9.19
N SER A 32 22.46 -8.07 9.52
CA SER A 32 21.59 -6.93 9.39
C SER A 32 22.31 -5.70 9.92
N ILE A 33 22.23 -4.62 9.18
CA ILE A 33 22.83 -3.35 9.52
C ILE A 33 22.47 -3.03 10.96
N ASN A 34 23.51 -2.68 11.70
CA ASN A 34 23.49 -2.38 13.11
C ASN A 34 22.30 -1.49 13.46
N ASP A 35 21.59 -1.85 14.51
CA ASP A 35 20.57 -1.09 15.20
C ASP A 35 19.16 -1.05 14.57
N TYR A 36 18.89 -1.72 13.44
CA TYR A 36 17.56 -1.86 12.92
C TYR A 36 17.10 -3.33 12.91
N PRO A 37 15.99 -3.68 13.61
CA PRO A 37 15.55 -5.06 13.73
C PRO A 37 15.04 -5.68 12.42
N THR A 38 14.84 -4.86 11.39
CA THR A 38 14.23 -5.33 10.15
C THR A 38 14.88 -4.71 8.92
N ALA A 39 15.82 -5.42 8.32
CA ALA A 39 16.12 -5.20 6.90
C ALA A 39 14.95 -5.64 5.99
N ILE A 40 14.03 -6.45 6.52
CA ILE A 40 12.83 -6.98 5.85
C ILE A 40 11.69 -6.87 6.85
N GLY A 41 10.59 -6.18 6.48
CA GLY A 41 9.40 -6.12 7.33
C GLY A 41 8.75 -4.75 7.44
N ASP A 42 9.24 -3.77 6.70
CA ASP A 42 8.57 -2.51 6.40
C ASP A 42 8.24 -2.48 4.89
N ASP A 43 7.62 -1.44 4.37
CA ASP A 43 7.27 -1.32 2.95
C ASP A 43 8.51 -1.44 2.04
N SER A 44 9.68 -1.02 2.52
CA SER A 44 10.95 -1.16 1.81
C SER A 44 12.11 -1.49 2.74
N ALA A 45 13.11 -2.23 2.23
CA ALA A 45 14.34 -2.46 2.96
C ALA A 45 15.21 -1.20 2.98
N LEU A 46 15.71 -0.84 4.16
CA LEU A 46 16.71 0.20 4.33
C LEU A 46 18.11 -0.40 4.29
N THR A 47 18.97 0.13 3.43
CA THR A 47 20.37 -0.29 3.36
C THR A 47 21.28 0.91 3.57
N ASP A 48 22.30 0.77 4.41
CA ASP A 48 23.31 1.80 4.63
C ASP A 48 24.37 1.74 3.52
N VAL A 49 23.96 2.11 2.31
CA VAL A 49 24.88 2.25 1.17
C VAL A 49 25.29 3.71 1.07
N ILE A 50 26.54 3.95 0.67
CA ILE A 50 27.14 5.29 0.57
C ILE A 50 26.44 6.10 -0.57
N ILE A 51 25.23 6.58 -0.28
CA ILE A 51 24.55 7.61 -1.10
C ILE A 51 24.80 9.00 -0.51
N GLY A 52 25.57 9.07 0.54
CA GLY A 52 25.86 10.22 1.38
C GLY A 52 25.81 9.81 2.84
N GLU A 53 26.61 10.44 3.69
CA GLU A 53 26.72 10.06 5.10
C GLU A 53 25.39 10.11 5.87
N ASN A 54 24.40 10.86 5.36
CA ASN A 54 23.11 11.11 6.01
C ASN A 54 21.88 10.59 5.26
N SER A 55 22.02 9.64 4.34
CA SER A 55 20.89 9.10 3.57
C SER A 55 20.85 7.59 3.60
N TYR A 56 19.65 7.03 3.45
CA TYR A 56 19.41 5.62 3.15
C TYR A 56 19.14 5.43 1.66
N LEU A 57 19.56 4.29 1.13
CA LEU A 57 19.02 3.73 -0.10
C LEU A 57 17.73 3.00 0.25
N VAL A 58 16.66 3.31 -0.46
CA VAL A 58 15.36 2.63 -0.33
C VAL A 58 15.12 1.84 -1.60
N SER A 59 14.67 0.61 -1.48
CA SER A 59 14.33 -0.21 -2.64
C SER A 59 13.10 -1.06 -2.34
N SER A 60 12.19 -1.11 -3.30
CA SER A 60 11.03 -2.01 -3.28
C SER A 60 10.95 -2.80 -4.57
N SER A 61 10.33 -3.98 -4.52
CA SER A 61 10.16 -4.82 -5.69
C SER A 61 8.88 -5.63 -5.60
N ASP A 62 7.94 -5.36 -6.51
CA ASP A 62 6.67 -6.05 -6.64
C ASP A 62 6.58 -6.82 -7.95
N MET A 63 5.75 -7.85 -7.93
CA MET A 63 5.48 -8.69 -9.10
C MET A 63 3.99 -8.70 -9.41
N LEU A 64 3.64 -8.33 -10.64
CA LEU A 64 2.29 -8.39 -11.16
C LEU A 64 2.16 -9.53 -12.18
N ILE A 65 1.14 -10.34 -12.02
CA ILE A 65 0.80 -11.48 -12.88
C ILE A 65 -0.53 -11.18 -13.56
N GLN A 66 -0.60 -11.38 -14.88
CA GLN A 66 -1.76 -10.97 -15.69
C GLN A 66 -3.08 -11.53 -15.18
N SER A 67 -3.12 -12.82 -14.90
CA SER A 67 -4.33 -13.51 -14.45
C SER A 67 -4.83 -13.09 -13.06
N THR A 68 -3.97 -12.43 -12.26
CA THR A 68 -4.27 -12.09 -10.87
C THR A 68 -4.47 -10.58 -10.67
N HIS A 69 -3.60 -9.75 -11.30
CA HIS A 69 -3.48 -8.33 -10.94
C HIS A 69 -4.02 -7.36 -12.00
N PHE A 70 -4.37 -7.87 -13.19
CA PHE A 70 -4.89 -7.04 -14.25
C PHE A 70 -6.33 -7.41 -14.57
N PRO A 71 -7.31 -6.59 -14.13
CA PRO A 71 -8.72 -6.84 -14.40
C PRO A 71 -9.01 -6.83 -15.90
N GLU A 72 -10.06 -7.53 -16.30
CA GLU A 72 -10.52 -7.53 -17.69
C GLU A 72 -10.84 -6.09 -18.15
N GLY A 73 -10.38 -5.74 -19.34
CA GLY A 73 -10.54 -4.39 -19.89
C GLY A 73 -9.41 -3.41 -19.58
N MET A 74 -8.41 -3.80 -18.76
CA MET A 74 -7.20 -3.00 -18.57
C MET A 74 -6.38 -3.00 -19.86
N SER A 75 -6.02 -1.81 -20.39
CA SER A 75 -5.14 -1.68 -21.55
C SER A 75 -3.69 -2.03 -21.19
N TYR A 76 -2.89 -2.38 -22.20
CA TYR A 76 -1.46 -2.66 -21.99
C TYR A 76 -0.71 -1.42 -21.45
N TYR A 77 -1.10 -0.21 -21.85
CA TYR A 77 -0.57 1.01 -21.26
C TYR A 77 -0.85 1.08 -19.74
N GLN A 78 -2.07 0.77 -19.32
CA GLN A 78 -2.45 0.77 -17.90
C GLN A 78 -1.70 -0.31 -17.12
N MET A 79 -1.50 -1.51 -17.70
CA MET A 79 -0.69 -2.58 -17.09
C MET A 79 0.75 -2.11 -16.85
N GLY A 80 1.37 -1.47 -17.86
CA GLY A 80 2.70 -0.89 -17.74
C GLY A 80 2.77 0.24 -16.71
N PHE A 81 1.80 1.13 -16.69
CA PHE A 81 1.72 2.23 -15.71
C PHE A 81 1.57 1.68 -14.28
N LYS A 82 0.65 0.73 -14.07
CA LYS A 82 0.42 0.09 -12.77
C LYS A 82 1.67 -0.58 -12.24
N SER A 83 2.48 -1.23 -13.10
CA SER A 83 3.70 -1.92 -12.67
C SER A 83 4.76 -1.00 -12.06
N VAL A 84 4.75 0.28 -12.42
CA VAL A 84 5.59 1.30 -11.78
C VAL A 84 4.90 1.87 -10.55
N ALA A 85 3.59 2.12 -10.65
CA ALA A 85 2.81 2.73 -9.58
C ALA A 85 2.84 1.93 -8.27
N VAL A 86 2.72 0.60 -8.33
CA VAL A 86 2.78 -0.27 -7.15
C VAL A 86 4.13 -0.17 -6.43
N ASN A 87 5.23 -0.14 -7.17
CA ASN A 87 6.57 -0.05 -6.60
C ASN A 87 6.92 1.35 -6.07
N ILE A 88 6.42 2.41 -6.75
CA ILE A 88 6.66 3.78 -6.29
C ILE A 88 5.85 4.10 -5.02
N SER A 89 4.70 3.43 -4.82
CA SER A 89 3.88 3.57 -3.63
C SER A 89 4.67 3.29 -2.36
N ASP A 90 5.46 2.21 -2.33
CA ASP A 90 6.35 1.89 -1.22
C ASP A 90 7.40 2.97 -0.95
N LEU A 91 7.99 3.53 -2.03
CA LEU A 91 8.96 4.61 -1.88
C LEU A 91 8.31 5.87 -1.30
N ILE A 92 7.08 6.17 -1.72
CA ILE A 92 6.28 7.28 -1.21
C ILE A 92 5.96 7.06 0.27
N ALA A 93 5.57 5.85 0.66
CA ALA A 93 5.29 5.48 2.04
C ALA A 93 6.52 5.66 2.96
N MET A 94 7.73 5.49 2.40
CA MET A 94 9.00 5.72 3.10
C MET A 94 9.49 7.18 3.03
N GLY A 95 8.78 8.08 2.33
CA GLY A 95 9.20 9.46 2.10
C GLY A 95 10.41 9.58 1.18
N ALA A 96 10.69 8.57 0.36
CA ALA A 96 11.89 8.49 -0.45
C ALA A 96 11.76 9.22 -1.79
N GLU A 97 12.83 9.87 -2.22
CA GLU A 97 12.97 10.45 -3.55
C GLU A 97 13.38 9.34 -4.55
N PRO A 98 12.62 9.12 -5.65
CA PRO A 98 12.95 8.11 -6.64
C PRO A 98 14.28 8.40 -7.33
N ILE A 99 15.06 7.35 -7.62
CA ILE A 99 16.35 7.43 -8.34
C ILE A 99 16.26 6.70 -9.67
N GLY A 100 15.58 5.54 -9.71
CA GLY A 100 15.51 4.73 -10.91
C GLY A 100 14.62 3.51 -10.76
N PHE A 101 14.19 2.96 -11.90
CA PHE A 101 13.34 1.80 -11.99
C PHE A 101 13.99 0.68 -12.81
N LEU A 102 13.94 -0.55 -12.32
CA LEU A 102 14.30 -1.75 -13.06
C LEU A 102 13.03 -2.50 -13.44
N LEU A 103 12.92 -2.87 -14.72
CA LEU A 103 11.79 -3.62 -15.28
C LEU A 103 12.22 -5.03 -15.65
N ASN A 104 11.72 -6.05 -14.96
CA ASN A 104 11.80 -7.42 -15.42
C ASN A 104 10.43 -7.84 -15.96
N ILE A 105 10.39 -8.32 -17.20
CA ILE A 105 9.13 -8.66 -17.86
C ILE A 105 9.22 -10.02 -18.55
N ALA A 106 8.20 -10.85 -18.33
CA ALA A 106 7.96 -12.04 -19.14
C ALA A 106 6.66 -11.87 -19.93
N VAL A 107 6.68 -12.20 -21.21
CA VAL A 107 5.53 -12.06 -22.11
C VAL A 107 5.33 -13.32 -22.95
N PRO A 108 4.08 -13.65 -23.38
CA PRO A 108 3.84 -14.72 -24.31
C PRO A 108 4.54 -14.46 -25.66
N ASN A 109 5.14 -15.51 -26.26
CA ASN A 109 5.82 -15.38 -27.54
C ASN A 109 4.90 -15.03 -28.72
N ASN A 110 3.59 -15.16 -28.56
CA ASN A 110 2.56 -14.79 -29.54
C ASN A 110 1.95 -13.40 -29.24
N MET A 111 2.46 -12.65 -28.28
CA MET A 111 2.02 -11.27 -28.00
C MET A 111 2.24 -10.40 -29.23
N ILE A 112 1.27 -9.56 -29.59
CA ILE A 112 1.40 -8.61 -30.70
C ILE A 112 2.41 -7.54 -30.31
N LEU A 113 3.27 -7.15 -31.25
CA LEU A 113 4.35 -6.18 -30.97
C LEU A 113 3.81 -4.80 -30.58
N ASP A 114 2.71 -4.37 -31.21
CA ASP A 114 2.08 -3.09 -30.89
C ASP A 114 1.54 -3.08 -29.44
N ASP A 115 1.02 -4.23 -28.96
CA ASP A 115 0.54 -4.41 -27.57
C ASP A 115 1.72 -4.34 -26.58
N PHE A 116 2.84 -4.96 -26.93
CA PHE A 116 4.08 -4.86 -26.15
C PHE A 116 4.60 -3.43 -26.08
N ASP A 117 4.61 -2.74 -27.21
CA ASP A 117 5.03 -1.34 -27.28
C ASP A 117 4.12 -0.44 -26.43
N GLU A 118 2.80 -0.68 -26.45
CA GLU A 118 1.85 0.04 -25.59
C GLU A 118 2.13 -0.19 -24.11
N LEU A 119 2.45 -1.43 -23.71
CA LEU A 119 2.83 -1.76 -22.34
C LEU A 119 4.09 -1.01 -21.92
N VAL A 120 5.13 -1.04 -22.74
CA VAL A 120 6.39 -0.32 -22.49
C VAL A 120 6.14 1.20 -22.42
N CYS A 121 5.29 1.74 -23.29
CA CYS A 121 4.87 3.15 -23.20
C CYS A 121 4.20 3.47 -21.87
N GLY A 122 3.43 2.55 -21.30
CA GLY A 122 2.84 2.70 -19.96
C GLY A 122 3.91 2.78 -18.87
N VAL A 123 4.90 1.88 -18.91
CA VAL A 123 6.05 1.90 -17.97
C VAL A 123 6.80 3.23 -18.08
N VAL A 124 7.20 3.62 -19.29
CA VAL A 124 7.93 4.88 -19.52
C VAL A 124 7.12 6.09 -19.10
N GLY A 125 5.82 6.11 -19.42
CA GLY A 125 4.92 7.19 -19.02
C GLY A 125 4.77 7.33 -17.50
N ALA A 126 4.76 6.23 -16.76
CA ALA A 126 4.77 6.27 -15.29
C ALA A 126 6.14 6.71 -14.75
N CYS A 127 7.23 6.21 -15.32
CA CYS A 127 8.58 6.65 -14.98
C CYS A 127 8.76 8.17 -15.16
N ASP A 128 8.26 8.72 -16.26
CA ASP A 128 8.29 10.16 -16.54
C ASP A 128 7.41 10.93 -15.53
N TYR A 129 6.21 10.41 -15.23
CA TYR A 129 5.28 11.02 -14.27
C TYR A 129 5.90 11.16 -12.87
N TYR A 130 6.62 10.14 -12.42
CA TYR A 130 7.29 10.13 -11.11
C TYR A 130 8.74 10.65 -11.15
N ASN A 131 9.19 11.18 -12.28
CA ASN A 131 10.58 11.63 -12.46
C ASN A 131 11.61 10.56 -12.07
N MET A 132 11.33 9.32 -12.41
CA MET A 132 12.11 8.13 -12.07
C MET A 132 12.56 7.41 -13.37
N PRO A 133 13.80 7.58 -13.84
CA PRO A 133 14.24 6.99 -15.10
C PRO A 133 14.19 5.46 -15.07
N LEU A 134 13.76 4.85 -16.19
CA LEU A 134 13.97 3.42 -16.42
C LEU A 134 15.47 3.17 -16.65
N ILE A 135 16.11 2.42 -15.75
CA ILE A 135 17.59 2.27 -15.73
C ILE A 135 18.06 0.88 -16.15
N GLY A 136 17.15 -0.07 -16.36
CA GLY A 136 17.50 -1.43 -16.79
C GLY A 136 16.38 -2.42 -16.57
N GLY A 137 16.74 -3.70 -16.62
CA GLY A 137 15.81 -4.80 -16.40
C GLY A 137 16.19 -6.02 -17.23
N ASP A 138 15.23 -6.94 -17.37
CA ASP A 138 15.37 -8.16 -18.15
C ASP A 138 14.07 -8.48 -18.90
N THR A 139 14.17 -9.22 -20.01
CA THR A 139 13.02 -9.64 -20.82
C THR A 139 13.08 -11.13 -21.08
N ASN A 140 11.98 -11.82 -20.81
CA ASN A 140 11.93 -13.27 -20.95
C ASN A 140 10.61 -13.73 -21.60
N GLU A 141 10.54 -15.01 -21.99
CA GLU A 141 9.31 -15.65 -22.45
C GLU A 141 8.51 -16.21 -21.26
N GLY A 142 7.19 -16.00 -21.27
CA GLY A 142 6.26 -16.53 -20.28
C GLY A 142 4.96 -17.05 -20.92
N ASN A 143 4.12 -17.70 -20.13
CA ASN A 143 2.80 -18.16 -20.60
C ASN A 143 1.75 -17.05 -20.55
N GLU A 144 1.97 -16.02 -19.76
CA GLU A 144 1.17 -14.83 -19.58
C GLU A 144 2.10 -13.64 -19.27
N ILE A 145 1.56 -12.42 -19.24
CA ILE A 145 2.34 -11.25 -18.88
C ILE A 145 2.65 -11.31 -17.37
N ILE A 146 3.94 -11.27 -17.04
CA ILE A 146 4.45 -11.13 -15.68
C ILE A 146 5.41 -9.95 -15.67
N ILE A 147 5.17 -8.99 -14.77
CA ILE A 147 6.00 -7.80 -14.65
C ILE A 147 6.51 -7.73 -13.21
N SER A 148 7.83 -7.75 -13.04
CA SER A 148 8.46 -7.51 -11.74
C SER A 148 9.23 -6.20 -11.80
N GLY A 149 8.68 -5.18 -11.17
CA GLY A 149 9.32 -3.89 -11.01
C GLY A 149 10.30 -3.89 -9.84
N THR A 150 11.28 -2.98 -9.88
CA THR A 150 12.08 -2.62 -8.72
C THR A 150 12.32 -1.12 -8.75
N ALA A 151 11.71 -0.40 -7.81
CA ALA A 151 11.95 1.01 -7.61
C ALA A 151 13.11 1.22 -6.63
N ILE A 152 13.97 2.16 -6.97
CA ILE A 152 15.13 2.56 -6.16
C ILE A 152 14.99 4.03 -5.83
N GLY A 153 15.14 4.37 -4.56
CA GLY A 153 15.04 5.73 -4.05
C GLY A 153 16.07 6.02 -2.97
N LYS A 154 16.05 7.25 -2.47
CA LYS A 154 16.86 7.69 -1.33
C LYS A 154 16.02 8.54 -0.40
N VAL A 155 16.35 8.53 0.88
CA VAL A 155 15.73 9.39 1.90
C VAL A 155 16.80 9.83 2.92
N GLU A 156 16.71 11.05 3.42
CA GLU A 156 17.55 11.49 4.55
C GLU A 156 17.17 10.67 5.80
N LYS A 157 18.17 10.27 6.60
CA LYS A 157 17.97 9.36 7.75
C LYS A 157 16.95 9.89 8.77
N ASP A 158 16.89 11.20 8.97
CA ASP A 158 15.96 11.86 9.88
C ASP A 158 14.57 12.13 9.28
N LYS A 159 14.38 11.82 8.00
CA LYS A 159 13.11 11.96 7.26
C LYS A 159 12.46 10.64 6.89
N ALA A 160 13.14 9.51 7.10
CA ALA A 160 12.60 8.20 6.74
C ALA A 160 11.32 7.91 7.53
N LEU A 161 10.22 7.73 6.80
CA LEU A 161 8.95 7.32 7.38
C LEU A 161 8.98 5.81 7.64
N MET A 162 8.36 5.39 8.73
CA MET A 162 8.37 4.00 9.18
C MET A 162 6.97 3.62 9.65
N LYS A 163 6.63 2.34 9.62
CA LYS A 163 5.36 1.79 10.13
C LYS A 163 5.19 1.91 11.66
N HIS A 164 6.16 2.45 12.39
CA HIS A 164 6.19 2.48 13.86
C HIS A 164 6.58 3.86 14.42
N GLY A 165 6.46 4.03 15.74
CA GLY A 165 6.92 5.20 16.46
C GLY A 165 5.81 6.18 16.83
N PHE A 166 4.54 5.83 16.59
CA PHE A 166 3.39 6.63 17.02
C PHE A 166 3.13 6.48 18.52
N GLU A 167 2.41 7.44 19.10
CA GLU A 167 2.07 7.49 20.52
C GLU A 167 0.55 7.45 20.73
N VAL A 168 0.12 7.06 21.94
CA VAL A 168 -1.30 7.14 22.31
C VAL A 168 -1.76 8.61 22.25
N GLY A 169 -2.91 8.83 21.56
CA GLY A 169 -3.46 10.15 21.31
C GLY A 169 -3.05 10.76 19.96
N ASP A 170 -2.14 10.13 19.23
CA ASP A 170 -1.85 10.52 17.85
C ASP A 170 -3.07 10.27 16.96
N LEU A 171 -3.26 11.11 15.96
CA LEU A 171 -4.31 10.96 14.96
C LEU A 171 -3.90 9.88 13.97
N VAL A 172 -4.88 9.08 13.54
CA VAL A 172 -4.78 8.14 12.42
C VAL A 172 -5.42 8.80 11.20
N CYS A 173 -4.64 8.94 10.14
CA CYS A 173 -4.99 9.73 8.96
C CYS A 173 -4.84 8.92 7.68
N VAL A 174 -5.60 9.27 6.65
CA VAL A 174 -5.45 8.78 5.27
C VAL A 174 -5.29 9.96 4.30
N SER A 175 -4.45 9.80 3.28
CA SER A 175 -4.11 10.88 2.34
C SER A 175 -5.20 11.18 1.31
N GLY A 176 -6.20 10.29 1.15
CA GLY A 176 -7.26 10.44 0.16
C GLY A 176 -8.49 9.59 0.43
N GLU A 177 -9.36 9.52 -0.56
CA GLU A 177 -10.56 8.69 -0.55
C GLU A 177 -10.20 7.21 -0.76
N LEU A 178 -10.80 6.33 0.03
CA LEU A 178 -10.60 4.89 -0.05
C LEU A 178 -11.85 4.17 -0.55
N GLY A 179 -11.64 2.95 -1.09
CA GLY A 179 -12.69 2.07 -1.57
C GLY A 179 -13.15 2.35 -3.00
N LEU A 180 -12.68 3.43 -3.64
CA LEU A 180 -13.02 3.70 -5.04
C LEU A 180 -12.44 2.66 -5.98
N ALA A 181 -11.21 2.20 -5.77
CA ALA A 181 -10.63 1.12 -6.55
C ALA A 181 -11.44 -0.17 -6.36
N ALA A 182 -11.83 -0.50 -5.12
CA ALA A 182 -12.67 -1.63 -4.78
C ALA A 182 -14.02 -1.63 -5.51
N LEU A 183 -14.71 -0.47 -5.50
CA LEU A 183 -15.94 -0.29 -6.27
C LEU A 183 -15.66 -0.46 -7.77
N GLY A 184 -14.57 0.11 -8.28
CA GLY A 184 -14.17 -0.01 -9.67
C GLY A 184 -13.98 -1.46 -10.13
N PHE A 185 -13.34 -2.32 -9.32
CA PHE A 185 -13.21 -3.75 -9.60
C PHE A 185 -14.56 -4.45 -9.68
N GLU A 186 -15.48 -4.12 -8.77
CA GLU A 186 -16.84 -4.67 -8.82
C GLU A 186 -17.57 -4.26 -10.12
N LEU A 187 -17.42 -2.99 -10.51
CA LEU A 187 -18.04 -2.47 -11.74
C LEU A 187 -17.44 -3.06 -13.01
N LEU A 188 -16.13 -3.36 -13.01
CA LEU A 188 -15.45 -4.05 -14.13
C LEU A 188 -15.85 -5.52 -14.23
N SER A 189 -16.15 -6.17 -13.10
CA SER A 189 -16.54 -7.57 -13.07
C SER A 189 -17.95 -7.83 -13.60
N SER A 190 -18.84 -6.80 -13.58
CA SER A 190 -20.26 -6.95 -13.89
C SER A 190 -20.80 -5.77 -14.69
N LYS A 191 -21.21 -6.04 -15.95
CA LYS A 191 -21.87 -5.05 -16.78
C LYS A 191 -23.18 -4.52 -16.14
N GLU A 192 -23.92 -5.36 -15.43
CA GLU A 192 -25.15 -4.98 -14.74
C GLU A 192 -24.84 -3.99 -13.62
N SER A 193 -23.79 -4.26 -12.79
CA SER A 193 -23.33 -3.38 -11.74
C SER A 193 -22.93 -2.02 -12.29
N TYR A 194 -22.19 -1.99 -13.40
CA TYR A 194 -21.81 -0.76 -14.09
C TYR A 194 -23.05 0.04 -14.57
N GLU A 195 -24.04 -0.62 -15.19
CA GLU A 195 -25.26 0.04 -15.66
C GLU A 195 -26.12 0.60 -14.51
N ILE A 196 -26.15 -0.07 -13.35
CA ILE A 196 -26.87 0.41 -12.16
C ILE A 196 -26.16 1.65 -11.60
N ALA A 197 -24.86 1.57 -11.36
CA ALA A 197 -24.04 2.64 -10.82
C ALA A 197 -24.07 3.89 -11.72
N SER A 198 -23.92 3.73 -13.03
CA SER A 198 -23.93 4.83 -14.01
C SER A 198 -25.25 5.59 -14.05
N LYS A 199 -26.38 4.93 -13.77
CA LYS A 199 -27.69 5.60 -13.68
C LYS A 199 -27.83 6.44 -12.41
N LEU A 200 -27.13 6.10 -11.34
CA LEU A 200 -27.11 6.83 -10.08
C LEU A 200 -26.13 8.01 -10.15
N ASN A 201 -24.89 7.74 -10.48
CA ASN A 201 -23.86 8.76 -10.63
C ASN A 201 -22.78 8.31 -11.65
N GLN A 202 -22.87 8.81 -12.89
CA GLN A 202 -21.92 8.47 -13.96
C GLN A 202 -20.50 8.93 -13.64
N SER A 203 -20.33 10.12 -13.06
CA SER A 203 -19.00 10.68 -12.76
C SER A 203 -18.25 9.84 -11.73
N LEU A 204 -18.91 9.44 -10.64
CA LEU A 204 -18.33 8.58 -9.61
C LEU A 204 -18.04 7.17 -10.15
N THR A 205 -18.94 6.64 -11.00
CA THR A 205 -18.74 5.36 -11.67
C THR A 205 -17.47 5.36 -12.53
N ASP A 206 -17.30 6.41 -13.35
CA ASP A 206 -16.11 6.55 -14.21
C ASP A 206 -14.84 6.76 -13.38
N LEU A 207 -14.92 7.50 -12.27
CA LEU A 207 -13.80 7.71 -11.35
C LEU A 207 -13.40 6.39 -10.67
N ALA A 208 -14.36 5.60 -10.18
CA ALA A 208 -14.09 4.32 -9.56
C ALA A 208 -13.39 3.35 -10.54
N VAL A 209 -13.91 3.23 -11.76
CA VAL A 209 -13.29 2.43 -12.82
C VAL A 209 -11.88 2.95 -13.16
N PHE A 210 -11.71 4.27 -13.24
CA PHE A 210 -10.38 4.85 -13.49
C PHE A 210 -9.39 4.53 -12.38
N LYS A 211 -9.77 4.64 -11.11
CA LYS A 211 -8.93 4.30 -9.95
C LYS A 211 -8.51 2.83 -9.98
N ALA A 212 -9.42 1.90 -10.29
CA ALA A 212 -9.13 0.48 -10.41
C ALA A 212 -8.16 0.14 -11.57
N LEU A 213 -8.27 0.86 -12.70
CA LEU A 213 -7.45 0.59 -13.90
C LEU A 213 -6.13 1.34 -13.92
N LYS A 214 -6.01 2.44 -13.20
CA LYS A 214 -4.80 3.29 -13.23
C LYS A 214 -4.52 3.89 -11.86
N PRO A 215 -3.99 3.09 -10.91
CA PRO A 215 -3.55 3.60 -9.63
C PRO A 215 -2.48 4.68 -9.85
N SER A 216 -2.56 5.76 -9.08
CA SER A 216 -1.66 6.92 -9.21
C SER A 216 -1.37 7.48 -7.82
N PRO A 217 -0.51 6.81 -7.00
CA PRO A 217 -0.12 7.30 -5.69
C PRO A 217 0.48 8.70 -5.78
N ASP A 218 0.15 9.56 -4.82
CA ASP A 218 0.62 10.96 -4.83
C ASP A 218 2.01 11.07 -4.18
N TYR A 219 3.01 11.34 -5.02
CA TYR A 219 4.40 11.49 -4.59
C TYR A 219 4.61 12.65 -3.61
N GLU A 220 3.91 13.75 -3.77
CA GLU A 220 4.10 14.93 -2.91
C GLU A 220 3.65 14.66 -1.47
N ASN A 221 2.65 13.82 -1.24
CA ASN A 221 2.18 13.46 0.09
C ASN A 221 3.31 12.82 0.93
N GLY A 222 4.02 11.82 0.39
CA GLY A 222 5.14 11.20 1.09
C GLY A 222 6.27 12.18 1.40
N ARG A 223 6.59 13.08 0.46
CA ARG A 223 7.61 14.11 0.64
C ARG A 223 7.25 15.11 1.74
N ILE A 224 6.02 15.58 1.76
CA ILE A 224 5.54 16.51 2.78
C ILE A 224 5.64 15.86 4.16
N LEU A 225 5.14 14.63 4.31
CA LEU A 225 5.23 13.89 5.57
C LEU A 225 6.69 13.70 6.01
N ALA A 226 7.59 13.35 5.09
CA ALA A 226 9.02 13.19 5.35
C ALA A 226 9.68 14.49 5.82
N ASP A 227 9.30 15.64 5.27
CA ASP A 227 9.82 16.94 5.71
C ASP A 227 9.38 17.27 7.15
N PHE A 228 8.16 16.92 7.54
CA PHE A 228 7.68 17.07 8.91
C PHE A 228 8.23 16.02 9.88
N LYS A 229 8.58 14.81 9.38
CA LYS A 229 9.14 13.73 10.19
C LYS A 229 10.37 14.12 10.97
N LYS A 230 11.19 15.00 10.42
CA LYS A 230 12.42 15.48 11.05
C LYS A 230 12.20 16.06 12.44
N ASP A 231 11.09 16.78 12.64
CA ASP A 231 10.79 17.51 13.88
C ASP A 231 9.61 16.89 14.66
N HIS A 232 8.95 15.89 14.11
CA HIS A 232 7.74 15.28 14.67
C HIS A 232 7.73 13.75 14.56
N ASN A 233 6.98 13.13 15.45
CA ASN A 233 6.76 11.67 15.39
C ASN A 233 5.66 11.38 14.34
N ILE A 234 6.06 10.86 13.19
CA ILE A 234 5.16 10.49 12.10
C ILE A 234 5.47 9.06 11.71
N SER A 235 4.46 8.20 11.60
CA SER A 235 4.57 6.90 10.95
C SER A 235 3.74 6.89 9.67
N ALA A 236 4.12 6.08 8.70
CA ALA A 236 3.38 5.93 7.46
C ALA A 236 3.56 4.54 6.85
N THR A 237 2.56 4.13 6.08
CA THR A 237 2.54 2.99 5.15
C THR A 237 1.61 3.35 4.01
N ASP A 238 1.72 2.68 2.87
CA ASP A 238 0.70 2.76 1.83
C ASP A 238 -0.44 1.74 2.07
N ILE A 239 -1.56 1.92 1.37
CA ILE A 239 -2.75 1.07 1.49
C ILE A 239 -2.87 0.25 0.21
N THR A 240 -2.41 -1.00 0.27
CA THR A 240 -2.39 -1.95 -0.85
C THR A 240 -3.38 -3.09 -0.67
N ASP A 241 -3.41 -3.73 0.49
CA ASP A 241 -4.26 -4.88 0.78
C ASP A 241 -5.58 -4.52 1.48
N GLY A 242 -5.82 -3.22 1.64
CA GLY A 242 -6.97 -2.66 2.33
C GLY A 242 -6.62 -2.08 3.69
N LEU A 243 -7.31 -1.00 4.05
CA LEU A 243 -7.03 -0.24 5.28
C LEU A 243 -6.98 -1.13 6.52
N ALA A 244 -7.87 -2.10 6.64
CA ALA A 244 -7.90 -3.00 7.80
C ALA A 244 -6.59 -3.77 7.95
N SER A 245 -6.02 -4.30 6.87
CA SER A 245 -4.73 -4.98 6.89
C SER A 245 -3.63 -4.06 7.40
N GLU A 246 -3.56 -2.85 6.85
CA GLU A 246 -2.49 -1.89 7.18
C GLU A 246 -2.59 -1.37 8.62
N LEU A 247 -3.81 -1.20 9.18
CA LEU A 247 -3.98 -0.85 10.59
C LEU A 247 -3.38 -1.90 11.53
N TYR A 248 -3.53 -3.18 11.21
CA TYR A 248 -2.92 -4.27 12.00
C TYR A 248 -1.41 -4.36 11.75
N GLU A 249 -0.94 -4.06 10.54
CA GLU A 249 0.48 -4.09 10.22
C GLU A 249 1.27 -3.01 10.96
N ILE A 250 0.78 -1.76 11.00
CA ILE A 250 1.45 -0.69 11.76
C ILE A 250 1.51 -1.02 13.26
N LEU A 251 0.44 -1.59 13.85
CA LEU A 251 0.45 -2.03 15.24
C LEU A 251 1.45 -3.16 15.47
N SER A 252 1.55 -4.11 14.54
CA SER A 252 2.52 -5.22 14.61
C SER A 252 3.95 -4.70 14.51
N ALA A 253 4.22 -3.76 13.58
CA ALA A 253 5.52 -3.15 13.40
C ALA A 253 5.94 -2.34 14.65
N ASP A 254 5.04 -1.52 15.19
CA ASP A 254 5.31 -0.75 16.42
C ASP A 254 5.56 -1.64 17.63
N LYS A 255 4.80 -2.71 17.79
CA LYS A 255 5.03 -3.71 18.84
C LYS A 255 6.41 -4.37 18.71
N LYS A 256 6.79 -4.80 17.50
CA LYS A 256 8.11 -5.41 17.24
C LYS A 256 9.23 -4.41 17.56
N TYR A 257 9.09 -3.16 17.15
CA TYR A 257 10.06 -2.09 17.44
C TYR A 257 10.21 -1.82 18.93
N ASN A 258 9.11 -1.72 19.69
CA ASN A 258 9.15 -1.48 21.14
C ASN A 258 9.76 -2.66 21.88
N GLN A 259 9.45 -3.91 21.52
CA GLN A 259 10.06 -5.10 22.08
C GLN A 259 11.57 -5.14 21.85
N PHE A 260 12.02 -4.77 20.66
CA PHE A 260 13.47 -4.69 20.37
C PHE A 260 14.18 -3.68 21.29
N ASN A 261 13.54 -2.57 21.61
CA ASN A 261 14.07 -1.55 22.52
C ASN A 261 13.85 -1.85 24.01
N ASN A 262 13.39 -3.08 24.37
CA ASN A 262 13.05 -3.50 25.72
C ASN A 262 11.93 -2.66 26.38
N ASP A 263 11.03 -2.13 25.58
CA ASP A 263 9.82 -1.42 26.05
C ASP A 263 8.56 -2.28 25.79
N ASP A 264 8.35 -3.25 26.67
CA ASP A 264 7.19 -4.17 26.60
C ASP A 264 5.89 -3.56 27.20
N LYS A 265 5.90 -2.29 27.60
CA LYS A 265 4.85 -1.76 28.47
C LYS A 265 3.60 -1.25 27.77
N TYR A 266 3.64 -1.03 26.47
CA TYR A 266 2.53 -0.36 25.78
C TYR A 266 1.90 -1.25 24.72
N LEU A 267 0.72 -1.79 25.06
CA LEU A 267 -0.22 -2.28 24.07
C LEU A 267 -0.96 -1.06 23.51
N LYS A 268 -0.84 -0.81 22.24
CA LYS A 268 -1.57 0.24 21.52
C LYS A 268 -2.66 -0.39 20.66
N GLY A 269 -3.69 0.34 20.40
CA GLY A 269 -4.74 0.00 19.45
C GLY A 269 -5.18 1.20 18.66
N ILE A 270 -6.16 1.02 17.81
CA ILE A 270 -6.66 2.04 16.90
C ILE A 270 -8.18 2.13 17.00
N ARG A 271 -8.69 3.34 17.13
CA ARG A 271 -10.12 3.64 17.07
C ARG A 271 -10.41 4.53 15.86
N ILE A 272 -11.22 4.02 14.95
CA ILE A 272 -11.71 4.74 13.77
C ILE A 272 -13.12 5.27 14.05
N HIS A 273 -13.48 6.38 13.44
CA HIS A 273 -14.81 7.00 13.54
C HIS A 273 -15.49 7.02 12.18
N GLU A 274 -16.65 6.35 12.05
CA GLU A 274 -17.39 6.27 10.79
C GLU A 274 -17.77 7.64 10.23
N ASP A 275 -18.11 8.59 11.09
CA ASP A 275 -18.50 9.96 10.71
C ASP A 275 -17.32 10.83 10.21
N LYS A 276 -16.09 10.31 10.32
CA LYS A 276 -14.87 10.96 9.82
C LYS A 276 -14.29 10.31 8.57
N LEU A 277 -14.89 9.22 8.11
CA LEU A 277 -14.41 8.55 6.90
C LEU A 277 -14.66 9.46 5.68
N PRO A 278 -13.68 9.60 4.77
CA PRO A 278 -13.84 10.34 3.53
C PRO A 278 -14.66 9.51 2.51
N VAL A 279 -15.95 9.39 2.77
CA VAL A 279 -16.88 8.61 1.95
C VAL A 279 -18.07 9.48 1.59
N GLU A 280 -18.25 9.73 0.29
CA GLU A 280 -19.38 10.48 -0.24
C GLU A 280 -20.71 9.70 -0.12
N ASP A 281 -21.82 10.41 0.01
CA ASP A 281 -23.14 9.78 0.10
C ASP A 281 -23.49 8.99 -1.18
N GLU A 282 -23.06 9.46 -2.35
CA GLU A 282 -23.22 8.79 -3.63
C GLU A 282 -22.50 7.43 -3.68
N PHE A 283 -21.34 7.31 -3.06
CA PHE A 283 -20.63 6.03 -2.93
C PHE A 283 -21.47 5.04 -2.11
N LYS A 284 -22.05 5.50 -0.98
CA LYS A 284 -22.93 4.68 -0.14
C LYS A 284 -24.22 4.28 -0.89
N GLU A 285 -24.79 5.19 -1.69
CA GLU A 285 -25.98 4.91 -2.52
C GLU A 285 -25.69 3.85 -3.58
N ILE A 286 -24.58 3.94 -4.30
CA ILE A 286 -24.16 2.95 -5.30
C ILE A 286 -23.91 1.62 -4.62
N SER A 287 -23.12 1.57 -3.55
CA SER A 287 -22.84 0.34 -2.80
C SER A 287 -24.13 -0.36 -2.36
N LYS A 288 -25.07 0.39 -1.80
CA LYS A 288 -26.37 -0.14 -1.39
C LYS A 288 -27.20 -0.67 -2.57
N ALA A 289 -27.18 0.01 -3.71
CA ALA A 289 -27.92 -0.44 -4.91
C ALA A 289 -27.35 -1.72 -5.49
N LEU A 290 -26.04 -1.96 -5.28
CA LEU A 290 -25.33 -3.17 -5.68
C LEU A 290 -25.36 -4.28 -4.61
N ASN A 291 -26.04 -4.06 -3.46
CA ASN A 291 -26.05 -4.93 -2.28
C ASN A 291 -24.65 -5.18 -1.69
N LEU A 292 -23.78 -4.18 -1.75
CA LEU A 292 -22.45 -4.19 -1.15
C LEU A 292 -22.46 -3.41 0.17
N ASP A 293 -21.65 -3.85 1.14
CA ASP A 293 -21.35 -3.06 2.31
C ASP A 293 -20.23 -2.06 1.96
N TYR A 294 -20.51 -0.77 2.06
CA TYR A 294 -19.51 0.25 1.74
C TYR A 294 -18.32 0.25 2.71
N LEU A 295 -18.52 -0.22 3.95
CA LEU A 295 -17.42 -0.39 4.90
C LEU A 295 -16.50 -1.55 4.48
N ASP A 296 -17.05 -2.64 3.92
CA ASP A 296 -16.23 -3.73 3.38
C ASP A 296 -15.37 -3.24 2.20
N LEU A 297 -15.92 -2.42 1.30
CA LEU A 297 -15.16 -1.81 0.21
C LEU A 297 -14.06 -0.87 0.74
N PHE A 298 -14.36 -0.11 1.78
CA PHE A 298 -13.45 0.86 2.37
C PHE A 298 -12.29 0.20 3.14
N PHE A 299 -12.55 -0.89 3.86
CA PHE A 299 -11.58 -1.49 4.77
C PHE A 299 -10.85 -2.71 4.21
N HIS A 300 -11.45 -3.48 3.31
CA HIS A 300 -11.01 -4.87 3.10
C HIS A 300 -10.57 -5.24 1.68
N VAL A 301 -10.72 -4.36 0.68
CA VAL A 301 -10.39 -4.71 -0.70
C VAL A 301 -9.02 -4.19 -1.13
N GLY A 302 -8.69 -2.93 -0.83
CA GLY A 302 -7.38 -2.35 -1.15
C GLY A 302 -7.21 -1.85 -2.58
N GLU A 303 -5.94 -1.76 -2.99
CA GLU A 303 -5.46 -1.13 -4.24
C GLU A 303 -5.80 0.37 -4.37
N ASP A 304 -5.97 1.06 -3.24
CA ASP A 304 -6.19 2.50 -3.22
C ASP A 304 -4.89 3.29 -3.42
N PHE A 305 -3.74 2.74 -2.98
CA PHE A 305 -2.41 3.35 -3.05
C PHE A 305 -2.37 4.77 -2.45
N GLU A 306 -3.19 5.00 -1.45
CA GLU A 306 -3.15 6.15 -0.58
C GLU A 306 -2.25 5.84 0.64
N LEU A 307 -1.85 6.87 1.39
CA LEU A 307 -1.08 6.69 2.62
C LEU A 307 -1.99 6.55 3.83
N LEU A 308 -1.73 5.54 4.67
CA LEU A 308 -2.12 5.50 6.07
C LEU A 308 -0.96 6.09 6.89
N PHE A 309 -1.22 7.10 7.72
CA PHE A 309 -0.18 7.70 8.53
C PHE A 309 -0.70 8.17 9.89
N THR A 310 0.22 8.35 10.84
CA THR A 310 -0.10 8.91 12.14
C THR A 310 0.65 10.19 12.39
N ILE A 311 0.01 11.13 13.08
CA ILE A 311 0.60 12.42 13.45
C ILE A 311 0.21 12.81 14.88
N PRO A 312 1.07 13.54 15.62
CA PRO A 312 0.66 14.22 16.82
C PRO A 312 -0.52 15.17 16.54
N LYS A 313 -1.53 15.16 17.39
CA LYS A 313 -2.72 16.00 17.23
C LYS A 313 -2.41 17.48 17.07
N SER A 314 -1.33 17.95 17.67
CA SER A 314 -0.89 19.34 17.56
C SER A 314 -0.38 19.73 16.16
N LEU A 315 -0.10 18.74 15.30
CA LEU A 315 0.40 18.98 13.94
C LEU A 315 -0.73 19.11 12.91
N GLU A 316 -1.96 18.72 13.25
CA GLU A 316 -3.09 18.60 12.30
C GLU A 316 -3.30 19.89 11.47
N ASP A 317 -3.48 21.02 12.14
CA ASP A 317 -3.77 22.30 11.45
C ASP A 317 -2.60 22.72 10.55
N THR A 318 -1.37 22.56 11.01
CA THR A 318 -0.17 22.94 10.24
C THR A 318 0.01 22.07 9.01
N LEU A 319 -0.26 20.77 9.13
CA LEU A 319 -0.12 19.82 8.02
C LEU A 319 -1.24 20.04 6.99
N LYS A 320 -2.48 20.35 7.43
CA LYS A 320 -3.60 20.72 6.54
C LYS A 320 -3.34 21.95 5.67
N GLU A 321 -2.42 22.82 6.05
CA GLU A 321 -1.98 23.92 5.19
C GLU A 321 -1.06 23.47 4.03
N LYS A 322 -0.56 22.24 4.07
CA LYS A 322 0.45 21.72 3.14
C LYS A 322 -0.07 20.57 2.26
N MET A 323 -0.95 19.75 2.77
CA MET A 323 -1.57 18.63 2.03
C MET A 323 -3.00 18.40 2.48
N GLU A 324 -3.81 17.84 1.58
CA GLU A 324 -5.13 17.34 1.92
C GLU A 324 -5.01 15.96 2.57
N PHE A 325 -5.74 15.74 3.65
CA PHE A 325 -5.86 14.44 4.30
C PHE A 325 -7.06 14.40 5.25
N HIS A 326 -7.44 13.21 5.67
CA HIS A 326 -8.56 12.95 6.56
C HIS A 326 -8.07 12.27 7.84
N ALA A 327 -8.30 12.92 9.00
CA ALA A 327 -8.07 12.33 10.30
C ALA A 327 -9.27 11.45 10.64
N ILE A 328 -9.14 10.14 10.42
CA ILE A 328 -10.23 9.17 10.53
C ILE A 328 -10.35 8.52 11.91
N GLY A 329 -9.32 8.67 12.76
CA GLY A 329 -9.26 8.00 14.05
C GLY A 329 -8.11 8.47 14.93
N GLU A 330 -7.83 7.68 15.94
CA GLU A 330 -6.79 7.94 16.93
C GLU A 330 -6.14 6.66 17.46
N ILE A 331 -4.91 6.78 17.93
CA ILE A 331 -4.20 5.71 18.65
C ILE A 331 -4.68 5.68 20.09
N ILE A 332 -5.06 4.50 20.58
CA ILE A 332 -5.62 4.28 21.93
C ILE A 332 -4.75 3.32 22.75
N GLU A 333 -4.98 3.26 24.08
CA GLU A 333 -4.23 2.37 24.98
C GLU A 333 -4.72 0.90 24.92
N GLU A 334 -5.95 0.67 24.48
CA GLU A 334 -6.53 -0.66 24.36
C GLU A 334 -5.96 -1.42 23.16
N ASN A 335 -5.61 -2.69 23.35
CA ASN A 335 -5.09 -3.56 22.27
C ASN A 335 -6.22 -4.05 21.36
N THR A 336 -6.82 -3.15 20.60
CA THR A 336 -7.92 -3.43 19.68
C THR A 336 -7.83 -2.54 18.45
N VAL A 337 -8.42 -2.99 17.34
CA VAL A 337 -8.71 -2.16 16.17
C VAL A 337 -10.22 -2.11 16.03
N GLU A 338 -10.81 -0.95 16.23
CA GLU A 338 -12.25 -0.80 16.30
C GLU A 338 -12.77 0.41 15.53
N ILE A 339 -14.03 0.35 15.12
CA ILE A 339 -14.76 1.47 14.54
C ILE A 339 -15.95 1.85 15.43
N VAL A 340 -16.09 3.13 15.68
CA VAL A 340 -17.29 3.73 16.30
C VAL A 340 -18.23 4.15 15.18
N LEU A 341 -19.38 3.47 15.10
CA LEU A 341 -20.40 3.74 14.09
C LEU A 341 -21.18 5.01 14.42
N SER A 342 -21.83 5.59 13.44
CA SER A 342 -22.64 6.82 13.56
C SER A 342 -23.83 6.67 14.55
N ASN A 343 -24.26 5.45 14.85
CA ASN A 343 -25.26 5.15 15.87
C ASN A 343 -24.67 5.03 17.29
N GLY A 344 -23.34 5.20 17.43
CA GLY A 344 -22.62 5.06 18.70
C GLY A 344 -22.23 3.63 19.08
N GLU A 345 -22.53 2.64 18.25
CA GLU A 345 -22.07 1.25 18.45
C GLU A 345 -20.57 1.14 18.08
N THR A 346 -19.82 0.40 18.89
CA THR A 346 -18.42 0.08 18.59
C THR A 346 -18.31 -1.35 18.08
N LYS A 347 -17.60 -1.54 16.97
CA LYS A 347 -17.33 -2.84 16.37
C LYS A 347 -15.84 -3.04 16.17
N GLU A 348 -15.37 -4.25 16.38
CA GLU A 348 -14.02 -4.65 16.01
C GLU A 348 -13.89 -4.72 14.48
N ILE A 349 -12.82 -4.13 13.95
CA ILE A 349 -12.43 -4.27 12.55
C ILE A 349 -11.62 -5.56 12.44
N SER A 350 -12.05 -6.50 11.60
CA SER A 350 -11.30 -7.75 11.41
C SER A 350 -10.02 -7.51 10.59
N PRO A 351 -8.93 -8.25 10.86
CA PRO A 351 -7.66 -8.09 10.12
C PRO A 351 -7.73 -8.71 8.71
N LYS A 352 -8.87 -8.60 8.04
CA LYS A 352 -9.05 -9.12 6.69
C LYS A 352 -8.61 -8.07 5.69
N GLY A 353 -7.79 -8.46 4.75
CA GLY A 353 -7.41 -7.73 3.56
C GLY A 353 -7.27 -8.71 2.42
N TYR A 354 -6.79 -8.25 1.27
CA TYR A 354 -6.43 -9.15 0.19
C TYR A 354 -5.23 -10.01 0.63
N GLU A 355 -5.27 -11.31 0.38
CA GLU A 355 -4.19 -12.24 0.73
C GLU A 355 -3.95 -13.19 -0.44
N HIS A 356 -2.73 -13.18 -0.98
CA HIS A 356 -2.29 -14.16 -1.95
C HIS A 356 -2.17 -15.55 -1.31
N LEU A 357 -2.37 -16.61 -2.09
CA LEU A 357 -2.19 -17.99 -1.64
C LEU A 357 -3.19 -18.45 -0.55
N SER A 358 -4.29 -17.74 -0.35
CA SER A 358 -5.38 -18.12 0.57
C SER A 358 -6.38 -19.11 -0.04
#